data_4b45dd84cf452b291c436c22b8c78eb3
#
_entry.id   4b45dd84cf452b291c436c22b8c78eb3
#
_cell.length_a   1.000
_cell.length_b   1.000
_cell.length_c   1.000
_cell.angle_alpha   90.00
_cell.angle_beta   90.00
_cell.angle_gamma   90.00
#
_symmetry.space_group_name_H-M   'P 1'
#
loop_
_entity.id
_entity.type
_entity.pdbx_description
1 polymer ?
#
loop_
_entity_poly.entity_id
_entity_poly.type
_entity_poly.pdbx_seq_one_letter_code
_entity_poly.pdbx_strand_id
1 'polypeptide(L)'
;AEKGINPKELLELFIDRTERLLRLIEGFVPEVAWLDDSETLTYLHSCISTRSHRVRVPETPMHLDALLADEPLTGGLEPRLGRAHLRTLTVVGFPSSTFPGLLDELNRLAFAYRWSTRAVMLDKTDATKLTAKIRRQWFAKRKSVAAILKEVMTNEASTLLDSDASNKAADADAALQELGADHVGQAYVTATVTVWDDDPALAAEKLRLVEKVIQGRDFTVIVEGMNAVEAWLGSLPGHVYANVRTPPISTLNLAHMIPLSAVWAGPERDEHFRAPPLFYARTEGSTPFRFSLHVGDVGHTLIVGPTGAGKSVLLALMALQFRRYERAQVFAFDFGGSIRAAALACGGDWQDLGTSLSEDSAGAVLLQPLARIDEPAERNWASEWLAAILASEGVAFDPAAKEHLWSALTSLSTAPVGERTLTGLAVLLQSQALKQALAPYCIGGPFGRLLDAEAEHLGDS
;
A
#
# COMPACT_ATOMS: atom_id res chain seq x y z
N ALA A 1 -17.30 38.09 -0.12
CA ALA A 1 -16.62 38.90 0.92
C ALA A 1 -17.69 39.64 1.67
N GLU A 2 -17.93 39.33 2.95
CA GLU A 2 -18.73 40.11 3.84
C GLU A 2 -18.09 41.52 3.98
N LYS A 3 -18.85 42.54 3.64
CA LYS A 3 -18.41 43.93 3.77
C LYS A 3 -18.09 44.23 5.22
N GLY A 4 -16.83 44.34 5.57
CA GLY A 4 -16.39 44.86 6.87
C GLY A 4 -15.36 44.04 7.65
N ILE A 5 -14.95 42.83 7.17
CA ILE A 5 -13.92 42.06 7.89
C ILE A 5 -12.52 42.49 7.41
N ASN A 6 -11.64 42.79 8.37
CA ASN A 6 -10.25 43.12 8.11
C ASN A 6 -9.52 41.92 7.47
N PRO A 7 -8.74 42.06 6.36
CA PRO A 7 -8.01 40.98 5.76
C PRO A 7 -7.12 40.20 6.73
N LYS A 8 -6.55 40.84 7.74
CA LYS A 8 -5.76 40.17 8.78
C LYS A 8 -6.60 39.26 9.66
N GLU A 9 -7.79 39.68 10.06
CA GLU A 9 -8.71 38.85 10.85
C GLU A 9 -9.21 37.65 10.06
N LEU A 10 -9.44 37.80 8.74
CA LEU A 10 -9.79 36.69 7.84
C LEU A 10 -8.65 35.68 7.75
N LEU A 11 -7.41 36.14 7.67
CA LEU A 11 -6.24 35.25 7.60
C LEU A 11 -6.06 34.50 8.92
N GLU A 12 -6.18 35.18 10.06
CA GLU A 12 -6.10 34.57 11.40
C GLU A 12 -7.20 33.50 11.57
N LEU A 13 -8.43 33.80 11.16
CA LEU A 13 -9.54 32.86 11.21
C LEU A 13 -9.30 31.64 10.28
N PHE A 14 -8.73 31.88 9.11
CA PHE A 14 -8.38 30.79 8.18
C PHE A 14 -7.31 29.88 8.78
N ILE A 15 -6.25 30.45 9.35
CA ILE A 15 -5.17 29.70 10.01
C ILE A 15 -5.73 28.85 11.16
N ASP A 16 -6.52 29.45 12.06
CA ASP A 16 -7.12 28.73 13.18
C ASP A 16 -8.01 27.56 12.72
N ARG A 17 -8.81 27.76 11.68
CA ARG A 17 -9.66 26.68 11.12
C ARG A 17 -8.85 25.57 10.48
N THR A 18 -7.81 25.89 9.73
CA THR A 18 -6.97 24.91 9.08
C THR A 18 -6.15 24.11 10.08
N GLU A 19 -5.63 24.75 11.12
CA GLU A 19 -4.95 24.05 12.21
C GLU A 19 -5.88 23.11 13.00
N ARG A 20 -7.13 23.50 13.22
CA ARG A 20 -8.13 22.60 13.84
C ARG A 20 -8.42 21.39 12.97
N LEU A 21 -8.52 21.56 11.65
CA LEU A 21 -8.68 20.47 10.70
C LEU A 21 -7.48 19.53 10.72
N LEU A 22 -6.27 20.07 10.73
CA LEU A 22 -5.05 19.28 10.83
C LEU A 22 -5.07 18.40 12.08
N ARG A 23 -5.29 18.99 13.26
CA ARG A 23 -5.39 18.24 14.52
C ARG A 23 -6.49 17.17 14.51
N LEU A 24 -7.61 17.43 13.82
CA LEU A 24 -8.65 16.42 13.65
C LEU A 24 -8.17 15.24 12.79
N ILE A 25 -7.49 15.51 11.68
CA ILE A 25 -6.99 14.49 10.77
C ILE A 25 -5.87 13.67 11.43
N GLU A 26 -4.96 14.29 12.17
CA GLU A 26 -3.91 13.64 12.99
C GLU A 26 -4.46 12.56 13.95
N GLY A 27 -5.72 12.71 14.39
CA GLY A 27 -6.39 11.70 15.21
C GLY A 27 -6.77 10.41 14.46
N PHE A 28 -6.77 10.41 13.14
CA PHE A 28 -7.25 9.29 12.30
C PHE A 28 -6.20 8.69 11.38
N VAL A 29 -5.13 9.44 11.07
CA VAL A 29 -4.06 8.98 10.15
C VAL A 29 -2.72 9.01 10.86
N PRO A 30 -1.84 8.05 10.59
CA PRO A 30 -0.55 7.93 11.27
C PRO A 30 0.43 9.05 10.89
N GLU A 31 0.26 9.66 9.73
CA GLU A 31 1.12 10.73 9.24
C GLU A 31 0.31 11.74 8.42
N VAL A 32 0.45 13.01 8.74
CA VAL A 32 -0.11 14.12 7.99
C VAL A 32 0.83 15.31 8.08
N ALA A 33 1.03 16.01 6.98
CA ALA A 33 1.87 17.19 6.92
C ALA A 33 1.28 18.25 5.99
N TRP A 34 1.62 19.49 6.25
CA TRP A 34 1.37 20.58 5.31
C TRP A 34 2.26 20.44 4.09
N LEU A 35 1.70 20.67 2.91
CA LEU A 35 2.50 20.88 1.72
C LEU A 35 3.28 22.18 1.83
N ASP A 36 4.54 22.20 1.40
CA ASP A 36 5.29 23.44 1.24
C ASP A 36 4.73 24.28 0.07
N ASP A 37 5.23 25.50 -0.09
CA ASP A 37 4.76 26.39 -1.17
C ASP A 37 4.97 25.80 -2.57
N SER A 38 6.12 25.16 -2.81
CA SER A 38 6.41 24.52 -4.09
C SER A 38 5.54 23.29 -4.36
N GLU A 39 5.29 22.47 -3.33
CA GLU A 39 4.39 21.33 -3.39
C GLU A 39 2.95 21.76 -3.61
N THR A 40 2.50 22.81 -2.91
CA THR A 40 1.17 23.40 -3.08
C THR A 40 0.97 23.93 -4.50
N LEU A 41 1.94 24.69 -5.03
CA LEU A 41 1.88 25.20 -6.40
C LEU A 41 1.90 24.06 -7.42
N THR A 42 2.73 23.03 -7.19
CA THR A 42 2.81 21.84 -8.04
C THR A 42 1.49 21.06 -8.06
N TYR A 43 0.85 20.91 -6.90
CA TYR A 43 -0.47 20.30 -6.78
C TYR A 43 -1.53 21.11 -7.53
N LEU A 44 -1.60 22.41 -7.32
CA LEU A 44 -2.55 23.28 -8.01
C LEU A 44 -2.34 23.27 -9.52
N HIS A 45 -1.08 23.29 -9.98
CA HIS A 45 -0.73 23.16 -11.40
C HIS A 45 -1.26 21.84 -11.98
N SER A 46 -1.06 20.72 -11.27
CA SER A 46 -1.56 19.41 -11.70
C SER A 46 -3.08 19.35 -11.85
N CYS A 47 -3.82 20.25 -11.19
CA CYS A 47 -5.28 20.35 -11.33
C CYS A 47 -5.72 21.05 -12.61
N ILE A 48 -4.89 21.92 -13.19
CA ILE A 48 -5.25 22.77 -14.35
C ILE A 48 -4.42 22.52 -15.61
N SER A 49 -3.44 21.62 -15.55
CA SER A 49 -2.57 21.24 -16.67
C SER A 49 -2.54 19.73 -16.89
N THR A 50 -2.30 19.31 -18.11
CA THR A 50 -2.01 17.91 -18.46
C THR A 50 -0.53 17.56 -18.32
N ARG A 51 0.31 18.56 -18.09
CA ARG A 51 1.75 18.43 -17.87
C ARG A 51 2.06 18.19 -16.40
N SER A 52 3.12 17.45 -16.14
CA SER A 52 3.59 17.17 -14.78
C SER A 52 5.02 17.66 -14.63
N HIS A 53 5.22 18.70 -13.83
CA HIS A 53 6.52 19.20 -13.43
C HIS A 53 6.42 19.92 -12.09
N ARG A 54 7.55 20.05 -11.39
CA ARG A 54 7.60 20.81 -10.15
C ARG A 54 7.56 22.31 -10.45
N VAL A 55 6.64 23.01 -9.80
CA VAL A 55 6.53 24.47 -9.90
C VAL A 55 7.43 25.12 -8.86
N ARG A 56 8.25 26.07 -9.31
CA ARG A 56 9.12 26.87 -8.43
C ARG A 56 8.34 28.04 -7.85
N VAL A 57 8.58 28.31 -6.58
CA VAL A 57 8.04 29.51 -5.92
C VAL A 57 8.75 30.74 -6.50
N PRO A 58 8.00 31.73 -7.05
CA PRO A 58 8.61 32.93 -7.59
C PRO A 58 9.14 33.83 -6.45
N GLU A 59 10.27 34.49 -6.66
CA GLU A 59 10.83 35.46 -5.71
C GLU A 59 9.89 36.67 -5.45
N THR A 60 9.19 37.10 -6.49
CA THR A 60 8.19 38.16 -6.42
C THR A 60 6.79 37.57 -6.44
N PRO A 61 5.92 37.92 -5.47
CA PRO A 61 4.54 37.45 -5.46
C PRO A 61 3.81 37.82 -6.74
N MET A 62 3.11 36.82 -7.34
CA MET A 62 2.32 37.00 -8.56
C MET A 62 0.98 36.25 -8.42
N HIS A 63 0.04 36.57 -9.31
CA HIS A 63 -1.25 35.91 -9.33
C HIS A 63 -1.11 34.45 -9.76
N LEU A 64 -1.86 33.55 -9.11
CA LEU A 64 -1.78 32.10 -9.36
C LEU A 64 -2.16 31.74 -10.80
N ASP A 65 -3.12 32.41 -11.40
CA ASP A 65 -3.52 32.22 -12.79
C ASP A 65 -2.38 32.53 -13.79
N ALA A 66 -1.59 33.55 -13.51
CA ALA A 66 -0.44 33.89 -14.32
C ALA A 66 0.74 32.92 -14.11
N LEU A 67 0.85 32.33 -12.93
CA LEU A 67 1.92 31.39 -12.59
C LEU A 67 1.66 29.97 -13.05
N LEU A 68 0.41 29.51 -12.93
CA LEU A 68 0.06 28.10 -13.07
C LEU A 68 -0.55 27.75 -14.45
N ALA A 69 -1.17 28.72 -15.15
CA ALA A 69 -1.83 28.47 -16.42
C ALA A 69 -0.81 28.38 -17.56
N ASP A 70 -0.43 27.17 -17.94
CA ASP A 70 0.53 26.87 -19.01
C ASP A 70 -0.13 26.32 -20.27
N GLU A 71 -1.42 26.01 -20.25
CA GLU A 71 -2.19 25.47 -21.36
C GLU A 71 -3.52 26.23 -21.53
N PRO A 72 -3.92 26.58 -22.74
CA PRO A 72 -5.19 27.26 -22.99
C PRO A 72 -6.37 26.29 -22.85
N LEU A 73 -7.41 26.69 -22.11
CA LEU A 73 -8.70 25.99 -22.10
C LEU A 73 -9.56 26.47 -23.27
N THR A 74 -9.90 25.56 -24.17
CA THR A 74 -10.88 25.83 -25.26
C THR A 74 -12.23 25.22 -24.84
N GLY A 75 -13.25 26.06 -24.74
CA GLY A 75 -14.61 25.65 -24.38
C GLY A 75 -15.35 24.90 -25.48
N GLY A 76 -16.60 24.55 -25.22
CA GLY A 76 -17.49 23.85 -26.15
C GLY A 76 -18.07 22.57 -25.52
N LEU A 77 -18.78 21.79 -26.34
CA LEU A 77 -19.33 20.48 -25.91
C LEU A 77 -18.24 19.46 -25.60
N GLU A 78 -17.10 19.63 -26.21
CA GLU A 78 -15.89 18.83 -26.08
C GLU A 78 -14.70 19.75 -25.76
N PRO A 79 -14.58 20.17 -24.49
CA PRO A 79 -13.52 21.10 -24.13
C PRO A 79 -12.13 20.47 -24.29
N ARG A 80 -11.14 21.33 -24.55
CA ARG A 80 -9.73 20.95 -24.66
C ARG A 80 -8.88 21.78 -23.73
N LEU A 81 -7.88 21.14 -23.15
CA LEU A 81 -6.83 21.78 -22.39
C LEU A 81 -5.51 21.57 -23.14
N GLY A 82 -5.00 22.66 -23.74
CA GLY A 82 -3.91 22.55 -24.69
C GLY A 82 -4.29 21.67 -25.88
N ARG A 83 -3.63 20.53 -26.03
CA ARG A 83 -3.90 19.52 -27.07
C ARG A 83 -4.90 18.47 -26.64
N ALA A 84 -5.02 18.24 -25.32
CA ALA A 84 -5.80 17.15 -24.78
C ALA A 84 -7.30 17.44 -24.80
N HIS A 85 -8.07 16.50 -25.29
CA HIS A 85 -9.53 16.49 -25.24
C HIS A 85 -10.00 16.04 -23.85
N LEU A 86 -10.74 16.90 -23.15
CA LEU A 86 -11.31 16.60 -21.86
C LEU A 86 -12.66 15.91 -22.00
N ARG A 87 -12.91 14.90 -21.20
CA ARG A 87 -14.21 14.24 -21.05
C ARG A 87 -14.53 14.11 -19.58
N THR A 88 -15.69 14.59 -19.19
CA THR A 88 -16.13 14.57 -17.79
C THR A 88 -17.47 13.90 -17.67
N LEU A 89 -17.64 13.06 -16.65
CA LEU A 89 -18.93 12.56 -16.21
C LEU A 89 -19.22 13.00 -14.77
N THR A 90 -20.49 13.10 -14.43
CA THR A 90 -20.98 13.44 -13.09
C THR A 90 -21.85 12.32 -12.55
N VAL A 91 -21.64 11.94 -11.32
CA VAL A 91 -22.50 10.97 -10.60
C VAL A 91 -23.75 11.69 -10.13
N VAL A 92 -24.92 11.15 -10.49
CA VAL A 92 -26.24 11.76 -10.19
C VAL A 92 -27.20 10.85 -9.45
N GLY A 93 -26.99 9.53 -9.52
CA GLY A 93 -27.76 8.52 -8.81
C GLY A 93 -26.86 7.59 -8.04
N PHE A 94 -27.36 7.12 -6.90
CA PHE A 94 -26.59 6.33 -5.92
C PHE A 94 -27.26 4.98 -5.74
N PRO A 95 -26.49 3.91 -5.46
CA PRO A 95 -27.02 2.60 -5.15
C PRO A 95 -27.83 2.64 -3.85
N SER A 96 -28.68 1.62 -3.64
CA SER A 96 -29.50 1.48 -2.43
C SER A 96 -28.67 1.28 -1.15
N SER A 97 -27.46 0.76 -1.28
CA SER A 97 -26.50 0.58 -0.18
C SER A 97 -25.09 0.93 -0.64
N THR A 98 -24.32 1.49 0.27
CA THR A 98 -22.92 1.83 0.03
C THR A 98 -22.02 1.21 1.11
N PHE A 99 -20.76 1.01 0.81
CA PHE A 99 -19.73 0.54 1.73
C PHE A 99 -18.38 1.22 1.44
N PRO A 100 -17.47 1.30 2.40
CA PRO A 100 -16.15 1.91 2.20
C PRO A 100 -15.40 1.25 1.05
N GLY A 101 -14.76 2.05 0.20
CA GLY A 101 -13.97 1.54 -0.94
C GLY A 101 -14.82 1.06 -2.14
N LEU A 102 -16.10 1.39 -2.19
CA LEU A 102 -17.01 0.98 -3.26
C LEU A 102 -16.51 1.32 -4.67
N LEU A 103 -15.75 2.41 -4.82
CA LEU A 103 -15.21 2.91 -6.09
C LEU A 103 -13.71 2.63 -6.27
N ASP A 104 -13.07 1.86 -5.38
CA ASP A 104 -11.64 1.54 -5.46
C ASP A 104 -11.25 0.77 -6.73
N GLU A 105 -12.22 0.14 -7.40
CA GLU A 105 -12.02 -0.51 -8.70
C GLU A 105 -11.54 0.48 -9.79
N LEU A 106 -11.81 1.78 -9.63
CA LEU A 106 -11.25 2.82 -10.51
C LEU A 106 -9.72 2.84 -10.49
N ASN A 107 -9.07 2.45 -9.39
CA ASN A 107 -7.62 2.35 -9.26
C ASN A 107 -7.01 1.28 -10.18
N ARG A 108 -7.80 0.36 -10.74
CA ARG A 108 -7.37 -0.67 -11.70
C ARG A 108 -7.31 -0.18 -13.14
N LEU A 109 -7.85 1.02 -13.43
CA LEU A 109 -7.79 1.61 -14.75
C LEU A 109 -6.34 1.94 -15.14
N ALA A 110 -5.93 1.54 -16.35
CA ALA A 110 -4.56 1.68 -16.85
C ALA A 110 -4.24 3.06 -17.45
N PHE A 111 -4.95 4.11 -17.02
CA PHE A 111 -4.75 5.48 -17.47
C PHE A 111 -5.03 6.48 -16.35
N ALA A 112 -4.52 7.70 -16.49
CA ALA A 112 -4.76 8.77 -15.55
C ALA A 112 -6.19 9.31 -15.66
N TYR A 113 -6.82 9.54 -14.51
CA TYR A 113 -8.10 10.23 -14.39
C TYR A 113 -8.06 11.13 -13.15
N ARG A 114 -8.96 12.10 -13.09
CA ARG A 114 -9.16 12.91 -11.90
C ARG A 114 -10.56 12.69 -11.36
N TRP A 115 -10.62 12.14 -10.15
CA TRP A 115 -11.82 12.10 -9.33
C TRP A 115 -11.91 13.35 -8.48
N SER A 116 -13.05 14.03 -8.48
CA SER A 116 -13.30 15.17 -7.60
C SER A 116 -14.64 14.98 -6.88
N THR A 117 -14.61 15.10 -5.56
CA THR A 117 -15.81 15.11 -4.73
C THR A 117 -15.89 16.46 -4.03
N ARG A 118 -17.00 17.14 -4.24
CA ARG A 118 -17.31 18.41 -3.60
C ARG A 118 -18.54 18.24 -2.73
N ALA A 119 -18.45 18.61 -1.47
CA ALA A 119 -19.53 18.51 -0.52
C ALA A 119 -19.82 19.89 0.11
N VAL A 120 -21.10 20.24 0.16
CA VAL A 120 -21.60 21.38 0.92
C VAL A 120 -22.50 20.84 2.02
N MET A 121 -21.96 20.87 3.25
CA MET A 121 -22.66 20.34 4.41
C MET A 121 -23.89 21.18 4.74
N LEU A 122 -24.98 20.52 5.06
CA LEU A 122 -26.23 21.17 5.49
C LEU A 122 -26.33 21.15 7.01
N ASP A 123 -26.85 22.23 7.58
CA ASP A 123 -27.25 22.17 8.97
C ASP A 123 -28.50 21.28 9.17
N LYS A 124 -28.75 20.84 10.40
CA LYS A 124 -29.84 19.93 10.72
C LYS A 124 -31.21 20.46 10.29
N THR A 125 -31.41 21.77 10.40
CA THR A 125 -32.69 22.43 10.05
C THR A 125 -32.93 22.38 8.56
N ASP A 126 -31.95 22.72 7.75
CA ASP A 126 -32.06 22.73 6.29
C ASP A 126 -32.06 21.31 5.72
N ALA A 127 -31.28 20.41 6.30
CA ALA A 127 -31.32 18.97 5.96
C ALA A 127 -32.73 18.37 6.20
N THR A 128 -33.34 18.67 7.35
CA THR A 128 -34.70 18.21 7.68
C THR A 128 -35.75 18.76 6.70
N LYS A 129 -35.69 20.07 6.40
CA LYS A 129 -36.61 20.70 5.42
C LYS A 129 -36.44 20.09 4.04
N LEU A 130 -35.22 19.86 3.58
CA LEU A 130 -34.90 19.28 2.28
C LEU A 130 -35.46 17.85 2.19
N THR A 131 -35.13 16.99 3.16
CA THR A 131 -35.56 15.59 3.16
C THR A 131 -37.08 15.49 3.28
N ALA A 132 -37.71 16.32 4.10
CA ALA A 132 -39.19 16.41 4.18
C ALA A 132 -39.84 16.90 2.86
N LYS A 133 -39.16 17.81 2.12
CA LYS A 133 -39.63 18.24 0.79
C LYS A 133 -39.54 17.08 -0.22
N ILE A 134 -38.44 16.34 -0.25
CA ILE A 134 -38.23 15.16 -1.11
C ILE A 134 -39.29 14.11 -0.79
N ARG A 135 -39.51 13.78 0.47
CA ARG A 135 -40.55 12.87 0.93
C ARG A 135 -41.94 13.26 0.39
N ARG A 136 -42.34 14.52 0.59
CA ARG A 136 -43.63 15.03 0.10
C ARG A 136 -43.76 14.92 -1.41
N GLN A 137 -42.72 15.19 -2.16
CA GLN A 137 -42.73 15.06 -3.62
C GLN A 137 -42.96 13.61 -4.07
N TRP A 138 -42.34 12.63 -3.42
CA TRP A 138 -42.51 11.23 -3.73
C TRP A 138 -43.87 10.69 -3.26
N PHE A 139 -44.35 11.11 -2.09
CA PHE A 139 -45.73 10.81 -1.64
C PHE A 139 -46.77 11.31 -2.62
N ALA A 140 -46.61 12.52 -3.16
CA ALA A 140 -47.53 13.08 -4.16
C ALA A 140 -47.49 12.28 -5.48
N LYS A 141 -46.33 11.73 -5.87
CA LYS A 141 -46.20 10.89 -7.08
C LYS A 141 -46.70 9.46 -6.91
N ARG A 142 -46.91 8.99 -5.69
CA ARG A 142 -47.32 7.62 -5.38
C ARG A 142 -48.66 7.23 -5.99
N LYS A 143 -49.58 8.17 -6.11
CA LYS A 143 -50.84 7.97 -6.79
C LYS A 143 -50.79 8.69 -8.15
N SER A 144 -51.07 7.95 -9.24
CA SER A 144 -51.17 8.58 -10.54
C SER A 144 -52.42 9.48 -10.57
N VAL A 145 -52.41 10.53 -11.40
CA VAL A 145 -53.57 11.39 -11.58
C VAL A 145 -54.82 10.59 -11.98
N ALA A 146 -54.64 9.53 -12.79
CA ALA A 146 -55.71 8.60 -13.17
C ALA A 146 -56.22 7.79 -11.98
N ALA A 147 -55.36 7.38 -11.04
CA ALA A 147 -55.77 6.67 -9.83
C ALA A 147 -56.56 7.59 -8.87
N ILE A 148 -56.14 8.85 -8.75
CA ILE A 148 -56.85 9.86 -7.94
C ILE A 148 -58.21 10.18 -8.55
N LEU A 149 -58.30 10.34 -9.87
CA LEU A 149 -59.56 10.56 -10.57
C LEU A 149 -60.53 9.35 -10.39
N LYS A 150 -60.03 8.13 -10.50
CA LYS A 150 -60.81 6.92 -10.28
C LYS A 150 -61.33 6.80 -8.84
N GLU A 151 -60.46 7.09 -7.85
CA GLU A 151 -60.86 7.08 -6.44
C GLU A 151 -61.95 8.12 -6.12
N VAL A 152 -61.86 9.30 -6.74
CA VAL A 152 -62.89 10.36 -6.61
C VAL A 152 -64.20 9.95 -7.31
N MET A 153 -64.14 9.21 -8.43
CA MET A 153 -65.32 8.80 -9.19
C MET A 153 -65.99 7.54 -8.65
N THR A 154 -65.24 6.61 -8.06
CA THR A 154 -65.74 5.29 -7.63
C THR A 154 -65.85 5.15 -6.11
N ASN A 155 -65.34 6.07 -5.35
CA ASN A 155 -65.23 6.04 -3.86
C ASN A 155 -64.57 4.77 -3.31
N GLU A 156 -63.78 4.06 -4.14
CA GLU A 156 -63.01 2.87 -3.79
C GLU A 156 -61.52 3.20 -3.82
N ALA A 157 -60.77 2.79 -2.78
CA ALA A 157 -59.30 2.99 -2.71
C ALA A 157 -58.62 2.26 -3.87
N SER A 158 -57.89 3.00 -4.70
CA SER A 158 -57.12 2.44 -5.82
C SER A 158 -55.88 1.67 -5.30
N THR A 159 -55.78 0.40 -5.67
CA THR A 159 -54.63 -0.47 -5.39
C THR A 159 -53.45 -0.23 -6.35
N LEU A 160 -53.61 0.62 -7.36
CA LEU A 160 -52.55 0.99 -8.32
C LEU A 160 -51.66 2.06 -7.71
N LEU A 161 -50.70 1.63 -6.90
CA LEU A 161 -49.61 2.45 -6.34
C LEU A 161 -48.38 2.29 -7.22
N ASP A 162 -47.70 3.41 -7.49
CA ASP A 162 -46.36 3.38 -8.07
C ASP A 162 -45.40 2.86 -6.98
N SER A 163 -44.95 1.63 -7.16
CA SER A 163 -44.03 0.96 -6.21
C SER A 163 -42.72 1.69 -6.06
N ASP A 164 -42.17 2.27 -7.14
CA ASP A 164 -40.95 3.03 -7.12
C ASP A 164 -41.11 4.32 -6.29
N ALA A 165 -42.17 5.07 -6.52
CA ALA A 165 -42.50 6.26 -5.74
C ALA A 165 -42.75 5.94 -4.25
N SER A 166 -43.36 4.76 -3.96
CA SER A 166 -43.56 4.31 -2.59
C SER A 166 -42.28 3.95 -1.88
N ASN A 167 -41.37 3.26 -2.55
CA ASN A 167 -40.05 2.91 -2.01
C ASN A 167 -39.21 4.18 -1.75
N LYS A 168 -39.15 5.11 -2.68
CA LYS A 168 -38.45 6.39 -2.50
C LYS A 168 -39.02 7.27 -1.38
N ALA A 169 -40.34 7.18 -1.14
CA ALA A 169 -40.94 7.85 0.00
C ALA A 169 -40.54 7.18 1.34
N ALA A 170 -40.45 5.84 1.37
CA ALA A 170 -39.98 5.10 2.53
C ALA A 170 -38.50 5.36 2.82
N ASP A 171 -37.65 5.44 1.79
CA ASP A 171 -36.26 5.79 1.91
C ASP A 171 -36.08 7.21 2.51
N ALA A 172 -36.89 8.16 2.08
CA ALA A 172 -36.89 9.50 2.64
C ALA A 172 -37.38 9.56 4.10
N ASP A 173 -38.29 8.66 4.51
CA ASP A 173 -38.70 8.50 5.90
C ASP A 173 -37.59 7.92 6.76
N ALA A 174 -36.87 6.91 6.29
CA ALA A 174 -35.73 6.33 6.96
C ALA A 174 -34.61 7.39 7.13
N ALA A 175 -34.31 8.17 6.08
CA ALA A 175 -33.34 9.25 6.13
C ALA A 175 -33.72 10.36 7.16
N LEU A 176 -35.01 10.65 7.31
CA LEU A 176 -35.51 11.59 8.34
C LEU A 176 -35.32 11.04 9.76
N GLN A 177 -35.51 9.73 9.96
CA GLN A 177 -35.30 9.10 11.27
C GLN A 177 -33.82 9.10 11.64
N GLU A 178 -32.93 8.75 10.72
CA GLU A 178 -31.47 8.78 10.93
C GLU A 178 -30.97 10.20 11.23
N LEU A 179 -31.47 11.19 10.50
CA LEU A 179 -31.15 12.60 10.74
C LEU A 179 -31.68 13.10 12.10
N GLY A 180 -32.90 12.63 12.48
CA GLY A 180 -33.51 12.93 13.78
C GLY A 180 -32.71 12.37 14.95
N ALA A 181 -32.13 11.18 14.78
CA ALA A 181 -31.29 10.49 15.76
C ALA A 181 -29.84 11.05 15.85
N ASP A 182 -29.47 12.05 15.05
CA ASP A 182 -28.11 12.61 14.94
C ASP A 182 -27.02 11.61 14.53
N HIS A 183 -27.40 10.49 13.91
CA HIS A 183 -26.46 9.49 13.46
C HIS A 183 -25.74 9.91 12.18
N VAL A 184 -26.40 10.66 11.29
CA VAL A 184 -25.86 11.14 10.03
C VAL A 184 -26.28 12.57 9.76
N GLY A 185 -25.45 13.31 9.04
CA GLY A 185 -25.80 14.61 8.46
C GLY A 185 -26.22 14.44 6.99
N GLN A 186 -26.53 15.56 6.34
CA GLN A 186 -26.80 15.65 4.91
C GLN A 186 -25.85 16.64 4.25
N ALA A 187 -25.50 16.38 3.00
CA ALA A 187 -24.69 17.28 2.18
C ALA A 187 -25.23 17.35 0.76
N TYR A 188 -25.08 18.50 0.11
CA TYR A 188 -25.12 18.55 -1.35
C TYR A 188 -23.78 18.08 -1.87
N VAL A 189 -23.79 17.08 -2.75
CA VAL A 189 -22.54 16.46 -3.25
C VAL A 189 -22.49 16.54 -4.77
N THR A 190 -21.33 16.93 -5.28
CA THR A 190 -20.99 16.82 -6.68
C THR A 190 -19.78 15.91 -6.80
N ALA A 191 -19.92 14.78 -7.45
CA ALA A 191 -18.82 13.86 -7.74
C ALA A 191 -18.64 13.77 -9.24
N THR A 192 -17.44 14.15 -9.72
CA THR A 192 -17.10 14.16 -11.13
C THR A 192 -15.82 13.37 -11.40
N VAL A 193 -15.76 12.72 -12.56
CA VAL A 193 -14.54 12.11 -13.07
C VAL A 193 -14.21 12.73 -14.42
N THR A 194 -12.99 13.22 -14.54
CA THR A 194 -12.45 13.77 -15.78
C THR A 194 -11.31 12.90 -16.28
N VAL A 195 -11.35 12.56 -17.54
CA VAL A 195 -10.29 11.90 -18.31
C VAL A 195 -9.84 12.77 -19.46
N TRP A 196 -8.66 12.53 -19.99
CA TRP A 196 -8.11 13.28 -21.11
C TRP A 196 -7.22 12.44 -21.99
N ASP A 197 -7.13 12.83 -23.25
CA ASP A 197 -6.20 12.29 -24.23
C ASP A 197 -6.03 13.28 -25.39
N ASP A 198 -4.90 13.23 -26.10
CA ASP A 198 -4.69 14.03 -27.32
C ASP A 198 -5.57 13.53 -28.48
N ASP A 199 -5.95 12.23 -28.47
CA ASP A 199 -6.91 11.65 -29.39
C ASP A 199 -8.33 11.68 -28.77
N PRO A 200 -9.29 12.35 -29.42
CA PRO A 200 -10.66 12.45 -28.98
C PRO A 200 -11.36 11.07 -28.84
N ALA A 201 -11.00 10.10 -29.70
CA ALA A 201 -11.56 8.75 -29.64
C ALA A 201 -11.04 7.98 -28.41
N LEU A 202 -9.77 8.12 -28.09
CA LEU A 202 -9.18 7.54 -26.88
C LEU A 202 -9.73 8.22 -25.62
N ALA A 203 -9.93 9.53 -25.61
CA ALA A 203 -10.55 10.23 -24.49
C ALA A 203 -11.99 9.73 -24.25
N ALA A 204 -12.77 9.51 -25.30
CA ALA A 204 -14.12 8.95 -25.20
C ALA A 204 -14.10 7.49 -24.70
N GLU A 205 -13.14 6.68 -25.18
CA GLU A 205 -12.96 5.29 -24.71
C GLU A 205 -12.60 5.21 -23.22
N LYS A 206 -11.66 6.05 -22.78
CA LYS A 206 -11.29 6.16 -21.35
C LYS A 206 -12.52 6.49 -20.49
N LEU A 207 -13.34 7.47 -20.92
CA LEU A 207 -14.55 7.83 -20.20
C LEU A 207 -15.54 6.68 -20.13
N ARG A 208 -15.73 5.93 -21.23
CA ARG A 208 -16.60 4.76 -21.27
C ARG A 208 -16.15 3.65 -20.30
N LEU A 209 -14.84 3.45 -20.16
CA LEU A 209 -14.30 2.51 -19.18
C LEU A 209 -14.58 2.97 -17.73
N VAL A 210 -14.40 4.25 -17.43
CA VAL A 210 -14.78 4.84 -16.13
C VAL A 210 -16.27 4.68 -15.87
N GLU A 211 -17.12 5.02 -16.85
CA GLU A 211 -18.57 4.88 -16.78
C GLU A 211 -18.97 3.45 -16.44
N LYS A 212 -18.38 2.46 -17.14
CA LYS A 212 -18.63 1.04 -16.90
C LYS A 212 -18.32 0.61 -15.47
N VAL A 213 -17.19 1.07 -14.89
CA VAL A 213 -16.83 0.76 -13.51
C VAL A 213 -17.86 1.35 -12.54
N ILE A 214 -18.22 2.62 -12.71
CA ILE A 214 -19.14 3.32 -11.81
C ILE A 214 -20.56 2.74 -11.91
N GLN A 215 -21.06 2.51 -13.13
CA GLN A 215 -22.38 1.88 -13.35
C GLN A 215 -22.42 0.43 -12.88
N GLY A 216 -21.32 -0.31 -12.98
CA GLY A 216 -21.18 -1.66 -12.44
C GLY A 216 -21.32 -1.75 -10.90
N ARG A 217 -21.36 -0.59 -10.23
CA ARG A 217 -21.62 -0.43 -8.78
C ARG A 217 -22.96 0.24 -8.52
N ASP A 218 -23.90 0.15 -9.45
CA ASP A 218 -25.27 0.68 -9.38
C ASP A 218 -25.38 2.20 -9.24
N PHE A 219 -24.33 2.94 -9.59
CA PHE A 219 -24.42 4.40 -9.71
C PHE A 219 -25.00 4.79 -11.07
N THR A 220 -25.72 5.90 -11.10
CA THR A 220 -26.13 6.55 -12.34
C THR A 220 -25.22 7.74 -12.61
N VAL A 221 -24.73 7.84 -13.83
CA VAL A 221 -23.84 8.93 -14.27
C VAL A 221 -24.41 9.66 -15.47
N ILE A 222 -23.98 10.90 -15.65
CA ILE A 222 -24.25 11.70 -16.84
C ILE A 222 -22.90 12.11 -17.44
N VAL A 223 -22.69 11.81 -18.73
CA VAL A 223 -21.60 12.37 -19.50
C VAL A 223 -21.92 13.83 -19.80
N GLU A 224 -21.06 14.72 -19.33
CA GLU A 224 -21.30 16.15 -19.48
C GLU A 224 -20.90 16.64 -20.90
N GLY A 225 -21.83 17.27 -21.58
CA GLY A 225 -21.64 17.90 -22.88
C GLY A 225 -21.80 19.42 -22.77
N MET A 226 -23.02 19.93 -22.69
CA MET A 226 -23.26 21.37 -22.55
C MET A 226 -22.63 21.98 -21.31
N ASN A 227 -22.55 21.22 -20.22
CA ASN A 227 -21.97 21.63 -18.95
C ASN A 227 -20.52 21.12 -18.75
N ALA A 228 -19.86 20.64 -19.82
CA ALA A 228 -18.54 20.00 -19.69
C ALA A 228 -17.49 20.95 -19.11
N VAL A 229 -17.47 22.20 -19.54
CA VAL A 229 -16.55 23.23 -19.01
C VAL A 229 -16.86 23.51 -17.53
N GLU A 230 -18.13 23.72 -17.20
CA GLU A 230 -18.57 23.99 -15.82
C GLU A 230 -18.28 22.82 -14.89
N ALA A 231 -18.47 21.57 -15.36
CA ALA A 231 -18.14 20.39 -14.60
C ALA A 231 -16.63 20.27 -14.31
N TRP A 232 -15.81 20.58 -15.31
CA TRP A 232 -14.35 20.61 -15.13
C TRP A 232 -13.93 21.74 -14.18
N LEU A 233 -14.43 22.96 -14.36
CA LEU A 233 -14.15 24.10 -13.47
C LEU A 233 -14.59 23.78 -12.03
N GLY A 234 -15.75 23.18 -11.85
CA GLY A 234 -16.26 22.77 -10.53
C GLY A 234 -15.41 21.71 -9.83
N SER A 235 -14.53 21.03 -10.56
CA SER A 235 -13.57 20.08 -10.01
C SER A 235 -12.26 20.71 -9.52
N LEU A 236 -12.05 22.01 -9.76
CA LEU A 236 -10.83 22.71 -9.38
C LEU A 236 -10.86 23.13 -7.90
N PRO A 237 -9.76 22.99 -7.17
CA PRO A 237 -9.64 23.47 -5.80
C PRO A 237 -9.95 24.97 -5.70
N GLY A 238 -10.77 25.35 -4.72
CA GLY A 238 -11.13 26.75 -4.48
C GLY A 238 -12.12 27.38 -5.46
N HIS A 239 -12.51 26.70 -6.53
CA HIS A 239 -13.50 27.21 -7.47
C HIS A 239 -14.93 27.00 -6.94
N VAL A 240 -15.52 28.02 -6.33
CA VAL A 240 -16.78 27.91 -5.59
C VAL A 240 -18.04 28.11 -6.46
N TYR A 241 -17.93 28.70 -7.63
CA TYR A 241 -19.08 29.12 -8.44
C TYR A 241 -19.62 28.02 -9.36
N ALA A 242 -18.73 27.31 -10.08
CA ALA A 242 -19.15 26.25 -10.97
C ALA A 242 -19.59 25.03 -10.17
N ASN A 243 -20.84 24.61 -10.32
CA ASN A 243 -21.39 23.43 -9.65
C ASN A 243 -22.63 22.93 -10.40
N VAL A 244 -22.43 22.00 -11.32
CA VAL A 244 -23.46 21.60 -12.30
C VAL A 244 -24.58 20.75 -11.70
N ARG A 245 -24.27 19.90 -10.72
CA ARG A 245 -25.24 18.95 -10.15
C ARG A 245 -24.95 18.74 -8.67
N THR A 246 -25.97 18.85 -7.85
CA THR A 246 -25.87 18.84 -6.39
C THR A 246 -26.90 17.93 -5.75
N PRO A 247 -26.87 16.60 -6.03
CA PRO A 247 -27.76 15.68 -5.35
C PRO A 247 -27.48 15.69 -3.83
N PRO A 248 -28.54 15.68 -3.00
CA PRO A 248 -28.38 15.55 -1.56
C PRO A 248 -28.11 14.09 -1.21
N ILE A 249 -27.10 13.83 -0.38
CA ILE A 249 -26.80 12.50 0.16
C ILE A 249 -26.46 12.58 1.64
N SER A 250 -26.54 11.45 2.34
CA SER A 250 -26.11 11.34 3.73
C SER A 250 -24.59 11.42 3.85
N THR A 251 -24.11 11.92 4.99
CA THR A 251 -22.65 11.98 5.27
C THR A 251 -22.01 10.60 5.30
N LEU A 252 -22.74 9.55 5.67
CA LEU A 252 -22.26 8.18 5.61
C LEU A 252 -22.00 7.74 4.16
N ASN A 253 -22.96 7.96 3.26
CA ASN A 253 -22.79 7.65 1.84
C ASN A 253 -21.68 8.49 1.20
N LEU A 254 -21.57 9.76 1.60
CA LEU A 254 -20.46 10.62 1.20
C LEU A 254 -19.11 10.01 1.61
N ALA A 255 -18.96 9.57 2.86
CA ALA A 255 -17.75 8.96 3.36
C ALA A 255 -17.37 7.68 2.57
N HIS A 256 -18.36 6.87 2.18
CA HIS A 256 -18.12 5.68 1.36
C HIS A 256 -17.72 5.97 -0.09
N MET A 257 -18.06 7.15 -0.60
CA MET A 257 -17.73 7.59 -1.96
C MET A 257 -16.39 8.33 -2.04
N ILE A 258 -15.87 8.84 -0.92
CA ILE A 258 -14.53 9.46 -0.90
C ILE A 258 -13.50 8.38 -1.17
N PRO A 259 -12.56 8.58 -2.13
CA PRO A 259 -11.48 7.64 -2.35
C PRO A 259 -10.57 7.60 -1.11
N LEU A 260 -10.73 6.56 -0.29
CA LEU A 260 -9.99 6.35 0.95
C LEU A 260 -8.70 5.56 0.73
N SER A 261 -8.59 4.88 -0.39
CA SER A 261 -7.40 4.16 -0.79
C SER A 261 -6.75 4.81 -2.00
N ALA A 262 -5.43 4.84 -2.01
CA ALA A 262 -4.64 5.24 -3.15
C ALA A 262 -3.62 4.15 -3.46
N VAL A 263 -3.27 3.99 -4.73
CA VAL A 263 -2.19 3.08 -5.12
C VAL A 263 -0.88 3.70 -4.66
N TRP A 264 -0.33 3.16 -3.58
CA TRP A 264 0.99 3.55 -3.11
C TRP A 264 2.07 2.90 -3.97
N ALA A 265 2.89 3.72 -4.59
CA ALA A 265 3.96 3.26 -5.48
C ALA A 265 5.20 2.71 -4.74
N GLY A 266 5.22 2.70 -3.42
CA GLY A 266 6.41 2.44 -2.62
C GLY A 266 7.34 3.66 -2.53
N PRO A 267 8.34 3.63 -1.65
CA PRO A 267 9.29 4.73 -1.45
C PRO A 267 10.06 5.00 -2.74
N GLU A 268 10.34 6.26 -3.02
CA GLU A 268 11.10 6.66 -4.22
C GLU A 268 12.55 6.16 -4.17
N ARG A 269 13.10 6.12 -2.97
CA ARG A 269 14.45 5.60 -2.66
C ARG A 269 14.36 4.72 -1.42
N ASP A 270 15.25 3.75 -1.33
CA ASP A 270 15.51 3.04 -0.08
C ASP A 270 16.30 3.97 0.85
N GLU A 271 15.69 4.36 1.96
CA GLU A 271 16.29 5.34 2.88
C GLU A 271 17.51 4.78 3.61
N HIS A 272 17.50 3.49 3.97
CA HIS A 272 18.60 2.82 4.65
C HIS A 272 19.86 2.80 3.80
N PHE A 273 19.73 2.38 2.53
CA PHE A 273 20.85 2.34 1.58
C PHE A 273 21.10 3.66 0.86
N ARG A 274 20.18 4.64 0.97
CA ARG A 274 20.19 5.89 0.17
C ARG A 274 20.31 5.62 -1.32
N ALA A 275 19.68 4.58 -1.79
CA ALA A 275 19.81 4.00 -3.11
C ALA A 275 18.43 3.81 -3.78
N PRO A 276 18.36 3.49 -5.09
CA PRO A 276 17.11 3.12 -5.73
C PRO A 276 16.45 1.89 -5.09
N PRO A 277 15.13 1.69 -5.25
CA PRO A 277 14.43 0.51 -4.76
C PRO A 277 15.05 -0.78 -5.34
N LEU A 278 14.89 -1.90 -4.65
CA LEU A 278 15.48 -3.17 -5.03
C LEU A 278 15.05 -3.62 -6.43
N PHE A 279 13.75 -3.53 -6.74
CA PHE A 279 13.19 -3.74 -8.07
C PHE A 279 11.79 -3.10 -8.18
N TYR A 280 11.25 -3.12 -9.40
CA TYR A 280 9.89 -2.68 -9.68
C TYR A 280 9.00 -3.89 -9.92
N ALA A 281 7.85 -3.93 -9.24
CA ALA A 281 6.83 -4.95 -9.41
C ALA A 281 5.62 -4.38 -10.14
N ARG A 282 4.93 -5.23 -10.91
CA ARG A 282 3.65 -4.89 -11.52
C ARG A 282 2.56 -4.99 -10.45
N THR A 283 1.69 -3.97 -10.39
CA THR A 283 0.44 -4.01 -9.63
C THR A 283 -0.73 -4.40 -10.54
N GLU A 284 -1.92 -4.57 -9.98
CA GLU A 284 -3.15 -4.73 -10.77
C GLU A 284 -3.54 -3.45 -11.52
N GLY A 285 -3.08 -2.30 -11.04
CA GLY A 285 -3.25 -0.99 -11.67
C GLY A 285 -2.11 -0.63 -12.62
N SER A 286 -2.05 0.64 -13.04
CA SER A 286 -1.02 1.18 -13.91
C SER A 286 0.25 1.65 -13.19
N THR A 287 0.19 1.78 -11.87
CA THR A 287 1.31 2.29 -11.06
C THR A 287 2.26 1.17 -10.70
N PRO A 288 3.53 1.18 -11.18
CA PRO A 288 4.54 0.23 -10.75
C PRO A 288 4.82 0.38 -9.25
N PHE A 289 5.00 -0.74 -8.56
CA PHE A 289 5.37 -0.74 -7.15
C PHE A 289 6.89 -0.81 -7.00
N ARG A 290 7.45 0.12 -6.25
CA ARG A 290 8.88 0.18 -5.89
C ARG A 290 9.10 -0.67 -4.67
N PHE A 291 9.75 -1.81 -4.85
CA PHE A 291 9.99 -2.74 -3.76
C PHE A 291 11.32 -2.45 -3.07
N SER A 292 11.29 -2.26 -1.77
CA SER A 292 12.45 -2.17 -0.88
C SER A 292 12.29 -3.14 0.30
N LEU A 293 13.38 -3.65 0.84
CA LEU A 293 13.37 -4.61 1.95
C LEU A 293 13.30 -3.93 3.31
N HIS A 294 13.80 -2.69 3.41
CA HIS A 294 13.92 -1.99 4.67
C HIS A 294 12.74 -1.05 4.93
N VAL A 295 12.32 -1.02 6.20
CA VAL A 295 11.47 0.01 6.77
C VAL A 295 12.29 0.64 7.92
N GLY A 296 12.83 1.82 7.70
CA GLY A 296 13.88 2.36 8.56
C GLY A 296 15.11 1.44 8.54
N ASP A 297 15.60 1.05 9.71
CA ASP A 297 16.75 0.16 9.86
C ASP A 297 16.40 -1.34 9.88
N VAL A 298 15.12 -1.69 9.76
CA VAL A 298 14.65 -3.08 9.85
C VAL A 298 14.45 -3.66 8.46
N GLY A 299 15.26 -4.67 8.09
CA GLY A 299 15.23 -5.34 6.78
C GLY A 299 14.78 -6.80 6.80
N HIS A 300 14.10 -7.26 7.88
CA HIS A 300 13.62 -8.64 7.95
C HIS A 300 12.41 -8.86 7.06
N THR A 301 12.47 -9.89 6.21
CA THR A 301 11.40 -10.23 5.27
C THR A 301 11.03 -11.70 5.38
N LEU A 302 9.74 -12.00 5.54
CA LEU A 302 9.19 -13.34 5.52
C LEU A 302 8.35 -13.53 4.24
N ILE A 303 8.69 -14.57 3.44
CA ILE A 303 7.96 -14.91 2.22
C ILE A 303 7.22 -16.23 2.42
N VAL A 304 5.89 -16.16 2.43
CA VAL A 304 5.01 -17.32 2.64
C VAL A 304 4.14 -17.54 1.41
N GLY A 305 3.94 -18.78 1.02
CA GLY A 305 3.07 -19.13 -0.10
C GLY A 305 3.09 -20.63 -0.38
N PRO A 306 2.12 -21.17 -1.17
CA PRO A 306 2.06 -22.58 -1.54
C PRO A 306 3.25 -23.01 -2.40
N THR A 307 3.44 -24.31 -2.52
CA THR A 307 4.43 -24.89 -3.44
C THR A 307 4.10 -24.48 -4.88
N GLY A 308 5.11 -24.12 -5.67
CA GLY A 308 4.93 -23.66 -7.04
C GLY A 308 4.58 -22.18 -7.22
N ALA A 309 4.37 -21.43 -6.14
CA ALA A 309 4.04 -19.97 -6.19
C ALA A 309 5.20 -19.05 -6.59
N GLY A 310 6.39 -19.60 -6.88
CA GLY A 310 7.55 -18.81 -7.31
C GLY A 310 8.41 -18.22 -6.19
N LYS A 311 8.26 -18.67 -4.92
CA LYS A 311 9.04 -18.17 -3.78
C LYS A 311 10.56 -18.21 -3.99
N SER A 312 11.08 -19.35 -4.45
CA SER A 312 12.52 -19.53 -4.70
C SER A 312 13.01 -18.63 -5.85
N VAL A 313 12.19 -18.42 -6.88
CA VAL A 313 12.50 -17.52 -7.98
C VAL A 313 12.55 -16.07 -7.49
N LEU A 314 11.60 -15.68 -6.62
CA LEU A 314 11.59 -14.34 -6.00
C LEU A 314 12.83 -14.14 -5.12
N LEU A 315 13.20 -15.13 -4.29
CA LEU A 315 14.40 -15.06 -3.45
C LEU A 315 15.68 -14.93 -4.30
N ALA A 316 15.79 -15.70 -5.38
CA ALA A 316 16.91 -15.59 -6.31
C ALA A 316 16.96 -14.20 -6.98
N LEU A 317 15.81 -13.68 -7.42
CA LEU A 317 15.72 -12.32 -7.96
C LEU A 317 16.14 -11.28 -6.96
N MET A 318 15.69 -11.38 -5.70
CA MET A 318 16.08 -10.47 -4.63
C MET A 318 17.58 -10.50 -4.38
N ALA A 319 18.19 -11.69 -4.31
CA ALA A 319 19.63 -11.86 -4.15
C ALA A 319 20.42 -11.21 -5.31
N LEU A 320 19.97 -11.45 -6.57
CA LEU A 320 20.57 -10.85 -7.75
C LEU A 320 20.47 -9.32 -7.75
N GLN A 321 19.29 -8.80 -7.45
CA GLN A 321 19.06 -7.34 -7.43
C GLN A 321 19.75 -6.65 -6.26
N PHE A 322 19.93 -7.34 -5.13
CA PHE A 322 20.61 -6.77 -3.96
C PHE A 322 22.07 -6.39 -4.24
N ARG A 323 22.71 -7.06 -5.19
CA ARG A 323 24.09 -6.74 -5.62
C ARG A 323 24.26 -5.36 -6.26
N ARG A 324 23.16 -4.66 -6.59
CA ARG A 324 23.22 -3.27 -7.07
C ARG A 324 23.68 -2.28 -6.00
N TYR A 325 23.54 -2.65 -4.73
CA TYR A 325 23.98 -1.81 -3.62
C TYR A 325 25.50 -1.92 -3.42
N GLU A 326 26.12 -0.80 -3.06
CA GLU A 326 27.56 -0.74 -2.89
C GLU A 326 28.02 -1.67 -1.74
N ARG A 327 29.04 -2.48 -1.98
CA ARG A 327 29.59 -3.45 -1.03
C ARG A 327 28.60 -4.47 -0.50
N ALA A 328 27.51 -4.73 -1.23
CA ALA A 328 26.53 -5.72 -0.86
C ALA A 328 27.11 -7.14 -0.92
N GLN A 329 26.86 -7.90 0.13
CA GLN A 329 27.15 -9.33 0.21
C GLN A 329 25.83 -10.09 0.44
N VAL A 330 25.73 -11.28 -0.15
CA VAL A 330 24.56 -12.15 0.01
C VAL A 330 25.05 -13.53 0.45
N PHE A 331 24.56 -13.96 1.61
CA PHE A 331 24.74 -15.32 2.11
C PHE A 331 23.41 -16.06 2.02
N ALA A 332 23.38 -17.16 1.29
CA ALA A 332 22.17 -17.94 1.09
C ALA A 332 22.32 -19.34 1.68
N PHE A 333 21.37 -19.74 2.54
CA PHE A 333 21.27 -21.08 3.08
C PHE A 333 20.05 -21.75 2.46
N ASP A 334 20.29 -22.79 1.64
CA ASP A 334 19.26 -23.40 0.80
C ASP A 334 19.32 -24.93 0.87
N PHE A 335 18.24 -25.56 1.31
CA PHE A 335 18.17 -27.02 1.44
C PHE A 335 17.96 -27.75 0.10
N GLY A 336 17.53 -27.04 -0.95
CA GLY A 336 17.13 -27.67 -2.22
C GLY A 336 17.99 -27.31 -3.43
N GLY A 337 19.06 -26.53 -3.26
CA GLY A 337 19.94 -26.10 -4.34
C GLY A 337 19.27 -25.12 -5.33
N SER A 338 18.14 -24.52 -4.98
CA SER A 338 17.36 -23.64 -5.86
C SER A 338 18.07 -22.32 -6.18
N ILE A 339 18.97 -21.87 -5.32
CA ILE A 339 19.78 -20.63 -5.48
C ILE A 339 21.08 -20.87 -6.29
N ARG A 340 21.50 -22.12 -6.51
CA ARG A 340 22.77 -22.48 -7.13
C ARG A 340 23.01 -21.73 -8.45
N ALA A 341 22.03 -21.80 -9.35
CA ALA A 341 22.18 -21.16 -10.67
C ALA A 341 22.40 -19.64 -10.56
N ALA A 342 21.70 -18.98 -9.62
CA ALA A 342 21.87 -17.56 -9.37
C ALA A 342 23.25 -17.24 -8.75
N ALA A 343 23.70 -18.04 -7.81
CA ALA A 343 25.02 -17.89 -7.18
C ALA A 343 26.15 -17.98 -8.23
N LEU A 344 26.17 -19.04 -9.03
CA LEU A 344 27.17 -19.25 -10.08
C LEU A 344 27.10 -18.18 -11.18
N ALA A 345 25.89 -17.78 -11.61
CA ALA A 345 25.73 -16.71 -12.60
C ALA A 345 26.25 -15.35 -12.14
N CYS A 346 26.30 -15.12 -10.82
CA CYS A 346 26.89 -13.92 -10.23
C CYS A 346 28.39 -14.01 -9.99
N GLY A 347 29.04 -15.14 -10.32
CA GLY A 347 30.44 -15.41 -9.95
C GLY A 347 30.61 -15.55 -8.43
N GLY A 348 29.59 -16.06 -7.75
CA GLY A 348 29.64 -16.37 -6.33
C GLY A 348 30.01 -17.83 -6.09
N ASP A 349 30.41 -18.13 -4.87
CA ASP A 349 30.77 -19.47 -4.44
C ASP A 349 29.52 -20.28 -4.11
N TRP A 350 29.49 -21.52 -4.55
CA TRP A 350 28.46 -22.50 -4.23
C TRP A 350 29.09 -23.69 -3.50
N GLN A 351 28.57 -23.98 -2.32
CA GLN A 351 29.06 -25.08 -1.50
C GLN A 351 27.93 -26.08 -1.24
N ASP A 352 28.11 -27.34 -1.71
CA ASP A 352 27.15 -28.42 -1.44
C ASP A 352 27.56 -29.22 -0.20
N LEU A 353 27.05 -28.81 0.95
CA LEU A 353 27.36 -29.47 2.22
C LEU A 353 26.85 -30.91 2.27
N GLY A 354 25.80 -31.24 1.51
CA GLY A 354 25.23 -32.58 1.45
C GLY A 354 26.13 -33.58 0.76
N THR A 355 26.70 -33.21 -0.38
CA THR A 355 27.64 -34.07 -1.13
C THR A 355 28.99 -34.19 -0.43
N SER A 356 29.39 -33.24 0.41
CA SER A 356 30.61 -33.32 1.23
C SER A 356 30.61 -34.49 2.21
N LEU A 357 29.44 -35.07 2.49
CA LEU A 357 29.29 -36.25 3.37
C LEU A 357 29.56 -37.61 2.60
N SER A 358 29.68 -37.60 1.26
CA SER A 358 29.97 -38.80 0.45
C SER A 358 31.48 -39.03 0.28
N GLU A 359 31.92 -40.28 0.25
CA GLU A 359 33.34 -40.68 0.20
C GLU A 359 34.08 -40.27 -1.07
N ASP A 360 33.36 -40.01 -2.17
CA ASP A 360 33.97 -39.81 -3.50
C ASP A 360 34.05 -38.35 -3.99
N SER A 361 33.85 -37.37 -3.12
CA SER A 361 33.78 -35.95 -3.52
C SER A 361 35.15 -35.29 -3.58
N ALA A 362 35.72 -35.16 -4.78
CA ALA A 362 36.78 -34.18 -5.02
C ALA A 362 36.24 -32.76 -4.82
N GLY A 363 36.85 -31.95 -3.93
CA GLY A 363 36.40 -30.60 -3.61
C GLY A 363 35.34 -30.54 -2.48
N ALA A 364 35.32 -31.54 -1.59
CA ALA A 364 34.43 -31.53 -0.42
C ALA A 364 34.75 -30.38 0.51
N VAL A 365 33.70 -29.74 1.04
CA VAL A 365 33.83 -28.75 2.11
C VAL A 365 34.27 -29.44 3.40
N LEU A 366 35.33 -28.96 4.00
CA LEU A 366 35.87 -29.42 5.28
C LEU A 366 35.90 -28.25 6.24
N LEU A 367 35.21 -28.37 7.36
CA LEU A 367 35.11 -27.31 8.37
C LEU A 367 35.86 -27.70 9.64
N GLN A 368 36.55 -26.75 10.21
CA GLN A 368 37.22 -26.85 11.51
C GLN A 368 36.60 -25.81 12.47
N PRO A 369 35.39 -26.04 13.03
CA PRO A 369 34.69 -25.05 13.85
C PRO A 369 35.44 -24.62 15.11
N LEU A 370 36.37 -25.45 15.60
CA LEU A 370 37.15 -25.20 16.81
C LEU A 370 38.56 -24.61 16.52
N ALA A 371 38.86 -24.27 15.28
CA ALA A 371 40.22 -23.79 14.89
C ALA A 371 40.70 -22.61 15.74
N ARG A 372 39.83 -21.65 16.05
CA ARG A 372 40.18 -20.38 16.72
C ARG A 372 39.72 -20.29 18.19
N ILE A 373 39.51 -21.40 18.87
CA ILE A 373 39.05 -21.42 20.28
C ILE A 373 40.09 -20.88 21.29
N ASP A 374 41.28 -20.56 20.87
CA ASP A 374 42.28 -19.77 21.64
C ASP A 374 41.77 -18.35 21.89
N GLU A 375 40.97 -17.79 20.96
CA GLU A 375 40.31 -16.51 21.15
C GLU A 375 39.10 -16.66 22.12
N PRO A 376 38.97 -15.80 23.15
CA PRO A 376 37.88 -15.93 24.13
C PRO A 376 36.47 -15.83 23.52
N ALA A 377 36.28 -14.98 22.50
CA ALA A 377 35.00 -14.81 21.80
C ALA A 377 34.59 -16.09 21.04
N GLU A 378 35.53 -16.68 20.30
CA GLU A 378 35.34 -17.90 19.54
C GLU A 378 35.08 -19.11 20.46
N ARG A 379 35.77 -19.15 21.62
CA ARG A 379 35.52 -20.19 22.63
C ARG A 379 34.13 -20.09 23.25
N ASN A 380 33.63 -18.88 23.52
CA ASN A 380 32.25 -18.68 23.96
C ASN A 380 31.26 -19.15 22.89
N TRP A 381 31.44 -18.73 21.65
CA TRP A 381 30.64 -19.19 20.54
C TRP A 381 30.65 -20.72 20.40
N ALA A 382 31.84 -21.34 20.45
CA ALA A 382 31.97 -22.80 20.37
C ALA A 382 31.22 -23.50 21.52
N SER A 383 31.24 -22.95 22.73
CA SER A 383 30.49 -23.48 23.86
C SER A 383 28.97 -23.44 23.64
N GLU A 384 28.45 -22.35 23.09
CA GLU A 384 27.01 -22.19 22.78
C GLU A 384 26.62 -23.10 21.62
N TRP A 385 27.41 -23.18 20.56
CA TRP A 385 27.18 -24.04 19.42
C TRP A 385 27.15 -25.53 19.82
N LEU A 386 28.13 -25.98 20.62
CA LEU A 386 28.17 -27.34 21.14
C LEU A 386 27.02 -27.63 22.09
N ALA A 387 26.59 -26.67 22.90
CA ALA A 387 25.40 -26.80 23.73
C ALA A 387 24.14 -27.07 22.89
N ALA A 388 24.00 -26.39 21.74
CA ALA A 388 22.88 -26.62 20.81
C ALA A 388 22.95 -28.01 20.16
N ILE A 389 24.13 -28.49 19.78
CA ILE A 389 24.35 -29.87 19.30
C ILE A 389 23.95 -30.87 20.36
N LEU A 390 24.46 -30.74 21.58
CA LEU A 390 24.15 -31.65 22.69
C LEU A 390 22.66 -31.69 23.03
N ALA A 391 21.99 -30.55 22.97
CA ALA A 391 20.56 -30.47 23.13
C ALA A 391 19.78 -31.19 22.01
N SER A 392 20.22 -31.11 20.76
CA SER A 392 19.64 -31.83 19.64
C SER A 392 19.80 -33.36 19.74
N GLU A 393 20.89 -33.81 20.37
CA GLU A 393 21.15 -35.23 20.69
C GLU A 393 20.46 -35.69 21.99
N GLY A 394 19.59 -34.86 22.57
CA GLY A 394 18.79 -35.21 23.78
C GLY A 394 19.57 -35.21 25.10
N VAL A 395 20.75 -34.60 25.13
CA VAL A 395 21.54 -34.46 26.38
C VAL A 395 21.10 -33.21 27.11
N ALA A 396 20.71 -33.35 28.37
CA ALA A 396 20.43 -32.19 29.22
C ALA A 396 21.71 -31.40 29.49
N PHE A 397 21.70 -30.13 29.15
CA PHE A 397 22.85 -29.25 29.37
C PHE A 397 22.76 -28.58 30.74
N ASP A 398 23.05 -29.38 31.79
CA ASP A 398 23.09 -28.95 33.18
C ASP A 398 24.39 -28.21 33.53
N PRO A 399 24.51 -27.62 34.74
CA PRO A 399 25.73 -26.90 35.14
C PRO A 399 26.99 -27.77 35.11
N ALA A 400 26.87 -29.08 35.39
CA ALA A 400 28.00 -30.01 35.38
C ALA A 400 28.46 -30.28 33.93
N ALA A 401 27.53 -30.49 33.00
CA ALA A 401 27.83 -30.61 31.57
C ALA A 401 28.50 -29.35 31.01
N LYS A 402 28.04 -28.20 31.44
CA LYS A 402 28.63 -26.90 31.06
C LYS A 402 30.09 -26.77 31.56
N GLU A 403 30.34 -27.14 32.79
CA GLU A 403 31.67 -27.11 33.38
C GLU A 403 32.65 -28.07 32.67
N HIS A 404 32.19 -29.31 32.42
CA HIS A 404 32.99 -30.30 31.69
C HIS A 404 33.33 -29.84 30.27
N LEU A 405 32.35 -29.30 29.56
CA LEU A 405 32.54 -28.79 28.20
C LEU A 405 33.52 -27.61 28.20
N TRP A 406 33.32 -26.64 29.09
CA TRP A 406 34.18 -25.47 29.19
C TRP A 406 35.62 -25.82 29.56
N SER A 407 35.83 -26.74 30.49
CA SER A 407 37.15 -27.23 30.87
C SER A 407 37.83 -27.92 29.70
N ALA A 408 37.14 -28.77 28.95
CA ALA A 408 37.68 -29.44 27.79
C ALA A 408 38.04 -28.43 26.67
N LEU A 409 37.17 -27.45 26.37
CA LEU A 409 37.44 -26.38 25.40
C LEU A 409 38.67 -25.53 25.82
N THR A 410 38.78 -25.23 27.10
CA THR A 410 39.92 -24.47 27.61
C THR A 410 41.24 -25.25 27.49
N SER A 411 41.18 -26.57 27.76
CA SER A 411 42.34 -27.43 27.54
C SER A 411 42.72 -27.55 26.07
N LEU A 412 41.75 -27.74 25.19
CA LEU A 412 41.96 -27.85 23.75
C LEU A 412 42.47 -26.56 23.13
N SER A 413 42.12 -25.41 23.69
CA SER A 413 42.59 -24.11 23.18
C SER A 413 44.13 -23.92 23.23
N THR A 414 44.81 -24.72 24.03
CA THR A 414 46.27 -24.69 24.13
C THR A 414 46.97 -25.66 23.16
N ALA A 415 46.20 -26.53 22.48
CA ALA A 415 46.71 -27.49 21.50
C ALA A 415 47.05 -26.78 20.16
N PRO A 416 47.91 -27.40 19.33
CA PRO A 416 48.11 -26.96 17.95
C PRO A 416 46.78 -26.87 17.17
N VAL A 417 46.68 -25.96 16.18
CA VAL A 417 45.43 -25.71 15.45
C VAL A 417 44.87 -26.98 14.82
N GLY A 418 45.74 -27.81 14.19
CA GLY A 418 45.28 -29.07 13.57
C GLY A 418 44.68 -30.11 14.54
N GLU A 419 44.94 -29.96 15.85
CA GLU A 419 44.37 -30.84 16.88
C GLU A 419 43.07 -30.28 17.50
N ARG A 420 42.70 -29.04 17.16
CA ARG A 420 41.47 -28.37 17.65
C ARG A 420 40.25 -28.85 16.89
N THR A 421 39.99 -30.15 17.00
CA THR A 421 38.89 -30.85 16.29
C THR A 421 37.83 -31.33 17.28
N LEU A 422 36.67 -31.74 16.81
CA LEU A 422 35.63 -32.35 17.66
C LEU A 422 36.10 -33.67 18.26
N THR A 423 36.87 -34.47 17.50
CA THR A 423 37.52 -35.67 18.04
C THR A 423 38.51 -35.30 19.14
N GLY A 424 39.36 -34.28 18.95
CA GLY A 424 40.28 -33.79 20.00
C GLY A 424 39.51 -33.32 21.25
N LEU A 425 38.39 -32.64 21.08
CA LEU A 425 37.53 -32.27 22.18
C LEU A 425 36.96 -33.50 22.91
N ALA A 426 36.42 -34.47 22.16
CA ALA A 426 35.83 -35.67 22.72
C ALA A 426 36.83 -36.48 23.60
N VAL A 427 38.13 -36.46 23.22
CA VAL A 427 39.16 -37.11 24.06
C VAL A 427 39.29 -36.43 25.44
N LEU A 428 39.19 -35.11 25.47
CA LEU A 428 39.35 -34.28 26.68
C LEU A 428 38.12 -34.25 27.58
N LEU A 429 36.96 -34.59 27.05
CA LEU A 429 35.73 -34.64 27.85
C LEU A 429 35.81 -35.73 28.93
N GLN A 430 35.34 -35.42 30.14
CA GLN A 430 35.27 -36.42 31.24
C GLN A 430 33.94 -37.18 31.25
N SER A 431 32.88 -36.56 30.74
CA SER A 431 31.52 -37.15 30.71
C SER A 431 31.34 -38.08 29.51
N GLN A 432 30.99 -39.35 29.80
CA GLN A 432 30.70 -40.36 28.76
C GLN A 432 29.46 -40.01 27.95
N ALA A 433 28.44 -39.38 28.58
CA ALA A 433 27.24 -38.92 27.91
C ALA A 433 27.53 -37.85 26.83
N LEU A 434 28.39 -36.89 27.17
CA LEU A 434 28.84 -35.86 26.23
C LEU A 434 29.66 -36.42 25.07
N LYS A 435 30.54 -37.42 25.35
CA LYS A 435 31.30 -38.13 24.32
C LYS A 435 30.39 -38.85 23.32
N GLN A 436 29.39 -39.57 23.85
CA GLN A 436 28.45 -40.30 22.99
C GLN A 436 27.60 -39.37 22.13
N ALA A 437 27.15 -38.26 22.68
CA ALA A 437 26.39 -37.24 21.92
C ALA A 437 27.22 -36.58 20.85
N LEU A 438 28.52 -36.40 21.04
CA LEU A 438 29.42 -35.80 19.99
C LEU A 438 29.93 -36.84 19.00
N ALA A 439 29.82 -38.13 19.25
CA ALA A 439 30.34 -39.17 18.36
C ALA A 439 29.88 -39.07 16.87
N PRO A 440 28.62 -38.72 16.57
CA PRO A 440 28.19 -38.53 15.19
C PRO A 440 28.94 -37.42 14.43
N TYR A 441 29.52 -36.47 15.15
CA TYR A 441 30.22 -35.28 14.61
C TYR A 441 31.74 -35.43 14.62
N CYS A 442 32.26 -36.49 15.19
CA CYS A 442 33.69 -36.84 15.22
C CYS A 442 34.11 -37.69 14.02
N ILE A 443 35.42 -37.88 13.85
CA ILE A 443 35.99 -38.78 12.84
C ILE A 443 35.32 -40.16 12.92
N GLY A 444 34.86 -40.66 11.77
CA GLY A 444 34.11 -41.93 11.65
C GLY A 444 32.60 -41.79 11.88
N GLY A 445 32.10 -40.66 12.33
CA GLY A 445 30.70 -40.36 12.40
C GLY A 445 30.15 -39.78 11.09
N PRO A 446 28.81 -39.76 10.94
CA PRO A 446 28.19 -39.31 9.69
C PRO A 446 28.46 -37.86 9.33
N PHE A 447 28.72 -36.97 10.30
CA PHE A 447 29.02 -35.56 10.09
C PHE A 447 30.49 -35.21 10.30
N GLY A 448 31.33 -36.17 10.74
CA GLY A 448 32.72 -35.95 11.09
C GLY A 448 33.55 -35.46 9.91
N ARG A 449 33.31 -35.98 8.71
CA ARG A 449 34.01 -35.56 7.49
C ARG A 449 33.82 -34.04 7.21
N LEU A 450 32.63 -33.50 7.48
CA LEU A 450 32.33 -32.09 7.27
C LEU A 450 32.86 -31.20 8.41
N LEU A 451 32.73 -31.64 9.67
CA LEU A 451 32.84 -30.79 10.86
C LEU A 451 34.08 -31.07 11.71
N ASP A 452 34.86 -32.11 11.40
CA ASP A 452 35.98 -32.55 12.23
C ASP A 452 37.30 -32.57 11.44
N ALA A 453 37.48 -31.57 10.59
CA ALA A 453 38.69 -31.44 9.79
C ALA A 453 39.85 -30.87 10.62
N GLU A 454 41.10 -31.25 10.26
CA GLU A 454 42.34 -30.71 10.83
C GLU A 454 42.73 -29.34 10.23
N ALA A 455 42.15 -28.98 9.10
CA ALA A 455 42.25 -27.71 8.44
C ALA A 455 40.98 -27.38 7.66
N GLU A 456 40.58 -26.13 7.66
CA GLU A 456 39.45 -25.66 6.90
C GLU A 456 39.71 -25.67 5.39
N HIS A 457 38.80 -26.26 4.62
CA HIS A 457 38.82 -26.24 3.17
C HIS A 457 37.39 -25.95 2.66
N LEU A 458 37.20 -24.75 2.17
CA LEU A 458 35.98 -24.38 1.44
C LEU A 458 36.18 -24.80 0.00
N GLY A 459 35.61 -25.91 -0.40
CA GLY A 459 35.83 -26.56 -1.71
C GLY A 459 36.02 -25.59 -2.89
N ASP A 460 36.68 -26.04 -3.91
CA ASP A 460 36.86 -25.30 -5.16
C ASP A 460 35.49 -25.16 -5.86
N SER A 461 34.94 -23.96 -5.94
CA SER A 461 33.64 -23.63 -6.58
C SER A 461 33.80 -23.47 -8.10
#